data_a7a994791455db00d3cc2ecf83543b4e
#
_entry.id   a7a994791455db00d3cc2ecf83543b4e
#
_cell.length_a   1.000
_cell.length_b   1.000
_cell.length_c   1.000
_cell.angle_alpha   90.00
_cell.angle_beta   90.00
_cell.angle_gamma   90.00
#
_symmetry.space_group_name_H-M   'P 1'
#
loop_
_entity.id
_entity.type
_entity.pdbx_description
1 polymer ?
#
loop_
_entity_poly.entity_id
_entity_poly.type
_entity_poly.pdbx_seq_one_letter_code
_entity_poly.pdbx_strand_id
1 'polypeptide(L)'
;IDCVFVAVSREDKEIVGFIRLVFNDAGTCHVNPVVVYPSWRGFGVGYALMDYAAQHYGELRLVSRGSSLAFYEALGFAPTSWEAIKPEIVAECSQCELYDECNPVPMSKGSQESER
;
A
#
# COMPACT_ATOMS: atom_id res chain seq x y z
N ILE A 1 -1.78 -16.01 0.71
CA ILE A 1 -1.43 -15.97 -0.71
C ILE A 1 -1.16 -14.54 -1.10
N ASP A 2 -0.05 -14.33 -1.80
CA ASP A 2 0.31 -13.00 -2.27
C ASP A 2 -0.14 -12.82 -3.71
N CYS A 3 -0.51 -11.58 -4.04
CA CYS A 3 -0.80 -11.18 -5.41
C CYS A 3 0.11 -10.03 -5.79
N VAL A 4 0.56 -10.00 -7.05
CA VAL A 4 1.34 -8.89 -7.57
C VAL A 4 0.70 -8.40 -8.86
N PHE A 5 0.48 -7.10 -8.93
CA PHE A 5 -0.01 -6.46 -10.15
C PHE A 5 1.03 -5.44 -10.61
N VAL A 6 1.18 -5.31 -11.91
CA VAL A 6 2.18 -4.42 -12.49
C VAL A 6 1.49 -3.34 -13.32
N ALA A 7 2.08 -2.16 -13.34
CA ALA A 7 1.72 -1.10 -14.25
C ALA A 7 2.69 -1.13 -15.43
N VAL A 8 2.16 -1.11 -16.64
CA VAL A 8 2.95 -1.27 -17.86
C VAL A 8 2.73 -0.05 -18.75
N SER A 9 3.81 0.49 -19.28
CA SER A 9 3.75 1.59 -20.23
C SER A 9 3.11 1.12 -21.54
N ARG A 10 2.18 1.89 -22.07
CA ARG A 10 1.51 1.55 -23.31
C ARG A 10 2.43 1.61 -24.52
N GLU A 11 3.40 2.48 -24.50
CA GLU A 11 4.27 2.70 -25.65
C GLU A 11 5.29 1.59 -25.83
N ASP A 12 6.07 1.31 -24.78
CA ASP A 12 7.19 0.39 -24.88
C ASP A 12 6.96 -0.93 -24.14
N LYS A 13 5.80 -1.09 -23.48
CA LYS A 13 5.44 -2.29 -22.73
C LYS A 13 6.38 -2.60 -21.57
N GLU A 14 7.09 -1.61 -21.08
CA GLU A 14 7.94 -1.79 -19.91
C GLU A 14 7.15 -1.66 -18.62
N ILE A 15 7.58 -2.39 -17.59
CA ILE A 15 7.00 -2.30 -16.26
C ILE A 15 7.49 -0.98 -15.65
N VAL A 16 6.55 -0.16 -15.16
CA VAL A 16 6.86 1.15 -14.58
C VAL A 16 6.54 1.23 -13.09
N GLY A 17 5.91 0.21 -12.56
CA GLY A 17 5.61 0.11 -11.14
C GLY A 17 4.91 -1.19 -10.83
N PHE A 18 4.75 -1.48 -9.55
CA PHE A 18 4.00 -2.69 -9.14
C PHE A 18 3.41 -2.49 -7.74
N ILE A 19 2.44 -3.33 -7.45
CA ILE A 19 1.85 -3.41 -6.12
C ILE A 19 1.80 -4.88 -5.71
N ARG A 20 2.26 -5.18 -4.51
CA ARG A 20 2.17 -6.51 -3.94
C ARG A 20 1.13 -6.48 -2.82
N LEU A 21 0.21 -7.43 -2.88
CA LEU A 21 -0.87 -7.53 -1.91
C LEU A 21 -0.70 -8.81 -1.12
N VAL A 22 -0.73 -8.70 0.21
CA VAL A 22 -0.68 -9.84 1.11
C VAL A 22 -1.92 -9.82 2.00
N PHE A 23 -2.38 -10.99 2.40
CA PHE A 23 -3.63 -11.13 3.13
C PHE A 23 -3.38 -11.75 4.50
N ASN A 24 -4.10 -11.28 5.51
CA ASN A 24 -4.05 -11.90 6.83
C ASN A 24 -5.01 -13.11 6.87
N ASP A 25 -5.08 -13.77 8.01
CA ASP A 25 -5.91 -14.97 8.15
C ASP A 25 -7.40 -14.68 7.93
N ALA A 26 -7.84 -13.47 8.22
CA ALA A 26 -9.22 -13.04 7.99
C ALA A 26 -9.49 -12.65 6.54
N GLY A 27 -8.48 -12.66 5.68
CA GLY A 27 -8.63 -12.29 4.27
C GLY A 27 -8.56 -10.80 4.01
N THR A 28 -8.13 -10.00 5.00
CA THR A 28 -7.99 -8.56 4.80
C THR A 28 -6.74 -8.25 3.99
N CYS A 29 -6.89 -7.41 2.99
CA CYS A 29 -5.83 -7.09 2.05
C CYS A 29 -4.89 -6.03 2.61
N HIS A 30 -3.58 -6.30 2.51
CA HIS A 30 -2.54 -5.37 2.91
C HIS A 30 -1.68 -5.05 1.70
N VAL A 31 -1.34 -3.78 1.53
CA VAL A 31 -0.40 -3.33 0.49
C VAL A 31 1.01 -3.40 1.06
N ASN A 32 1.89 -4.19 0.43
CA ASN A 32 3.25 -4.38 0.93
C ASN A 32 4.19 -4.92 -0.14
N PRO A 33 4.81 -4.08 -0.94
CA PRO A 33 4.68 -2.64 -1.06
C PRO A 33 3.94 -2.20 -2.33
N VAL A 34 3.80 -0.88 -2.50
CA VAL A 34 3.53 -0.26 -3.79
C VAL A 34 4.79 0.50 -4.19
N VAL A 35 5.25 0.28 -5.42
CA VAL A 35 6.49 0.86 -5.93
C VAL A 35 6.26 1.45 -7.30
N VAL A 36 6.73 2.68 -7.50
CA VAL A 36 6.74 3.35 -8.80
C VAL A 36 8.21 3.65 -9.13
N TYR A 37 8.63 3.25 -10.32
CA TYR A 37 10.01 3.49 -10.73
C TYR A 37 10.28 4.99 -10.81
N PRO A 38 11.49 5.44 -10.42
CA PRO A 38 11.75 6.87 -10.25
C PRO A 38 11.39 7.74 -11.45
N SER A 39 11.68 7.29 -12.66
CA SER A 39 11.39 8.05 -13.87
C SER A 39 9.90 8.18 -14.17
N TRP A 40 9.07 7.42 -13.49
CA TRP A 40 7.62 7.43 -13.68
C TRP A 40 6.85 8.03 -12.51
N ARG A 41 7.54 8.58 -11.54
CA ARG A 41 6.89 9.28 -10.44
C ARG A 41 6.27 10.57 -10.92
N GLY A 42 5.13 10.93 -10.34
CA GLY A 42 4.42 12.15 -10.74
C GLY A 42 3.46 11.96 -11.91
N PHE A 43 3.32 10.74 -12.43
CA PHE A 43 2.43 10.44 -13.56
C PHE A 43 1.17 9.67 -13.13
N GLY A 44 0.93 9.56 -11.83
CA GLY A 44 -0.28 8.89 -11.33
C GLY A 44 -0.23 7.37 -11.30
N VAL A 45 0.95 6.76 -11.49
CA VAL A 45 1.08 5.29 -11.52
C VAL A 45 0.74 4.70 -10.15
N GLY A 46 1.29 5.28 -9.07
CA GLY A 46 0.99 4.80 -7.72
C GLY A 46 -0.49 4.93 -7.39
N TYR A 47 -1.08 6.04 -7.79
CA TYR A 47 -2.50 6.27 -7.60
C TYR A 47 -3.35 5.19 -8.30
N ALA A 48 -2.99 4.89 -9.56
CA ALA A 48 -3.72 3.90 -10.35
C ALA A 48 -3.60 2.50 -9.75
N LEU A 49 -2.41 2.12 -9.27
CA LEU A 49 -2.20 0.83 -8.62
C LEU A 49 -3.02 0.70 -7.33
N MET A 50 -3.03 1.74 -6.51
CA MET A 50 -3.79 1.75 -5.26
C MET A 50 -5.29 1.71 -5.53
N ASP A 51 -5.75 2.47 -6.53
CA ASP A 51 -7.16 2.48 -6.90
C ASP A 51 -7.62 1.11 -7.40
N TYR A 52 -6.79 0.45 -8.20
CA TYR A 52 -7.08 -0.90 -8.67
C TYR A 52 -7.26 -1.86 -7.50
N ALA A 53 -6.35 -1.81 -6.53
CA ALA A 53 -6.44 -2.67 -5.35
C ALA A 53 -7.70 -2.37 -4.53
N ALA A 54 -8.02 -1.10 -4.33
CA ALA A 54 -9.19 -0.70 -3.58
C ALA A 54 -10.49 -1.18 -4.24
N GLN A 55 -10.57 -1.09 -5.55
CA GLN A 55 -11.75 -1.54 -6.27
C GLN A 55 -11.94 -3.06 -6.23
N HIS A 56 -10.84 -3.81 -6.22
CA HIS A 56 -10.90 -5.26 -6.27
C HIS A 56 -11.02 -5.94 -4.91
N TYR A 57 -10.45 -5.31 -3.87
CA TYR A 57 -10.33 -5.96 -2.57
C TYR A 57 -11.01 -5.21 -1.42
N GLY A 58 -11.55 -4.02 -1.68
CA GLY A 58 -12.27 -3.25 -0.69
C GLY A 58 -11.37 -2.63 0.35
N GLU A 59 -11.46 -3.09 1.60
CA GLU A 59 -10.64 -2.55 2.67
C GLU A 59 -9.16 -2.85 2.43
N LEU A 60 -8.32 -1.83 2.60
CA LEU A 60 -6.87 -1.95 2.47
C LEU A 60 -6.19 -1.48 3.73
N ARG A 61 -5.12 -2.18 4.12
CA ARG A 61 -4.26 -1.79 5.24
C ARG A 61 -2.82 -1.76 4.77
N LEU A 62 -2.02 -0.93 5.40
CA LEU A 62 -0.60 -0.83 5.07
C LEU A 62 0.15 -0.15 6.20
N VAL A 63 1.48 -0.15 6.08
CA VAL A 63 2.33 0.65 6.94
C VAL A 63 3.03 1.67 6.06
N SER A 64 2.75 2.95 6.33
CA SER A 64 3.36 4.04 5.60
C SER A 64 4.68 4.44 6.24
N ARG A 65 5.69 4.78 5.42
CA ARG A 65 6.80 5.58 5.92
C ARG A 65 6.26 6.93 6.31
N GLY A 66 6.85 7.56 7.33
CA GLY A 66 6.43 8.89 7.75
C GLY A 66 6.47 9.88 6.60
N SER A 67 7.46 9.77 5.71
CA SER A 67 7.60 10.67 4.55
C SER A 67 6.53 10.47 3.48
N SER A 68 5.79 9.37 3.51
CA SER A 68 4.74 9.07 2.53
C SER A 68 3.33 9.25 3.09
N LEU A 69 3.22 9.72 4.31
CA LEU A 69 1.95 9.83 5.01
C LEU A 69 0.93 10.65 4.22
N ALA A 70 1.37 11.81 3.69
CA ALA A 70 0.48 12.70 2.94
C ALA A 70 -0.06 12.03 1.67
N PHE A 71 0.75 11.20 1.02
CA PHE A 71 0.29 10.47 -0.17
C PHE A 71 -0.88 9.55 0.16
N TYR A 72 -0.76 8.78 1.23
CA TYR A 72 -1.83 7.85 1.62
C TYR A 72 -3.05 8.57 2.20
N GLU A 73 -2.84 9.66 2.93
CA GLU A 73 -3.95 10.45 3.43
C GLU A 73 -4.78 11.02 2.28
N ALA A 74 -4.13 11.46 1.22
CA ALA A 74 -4.82 11.97 0.03
C ALA A 74 -5.66 10.89 -0.65
N LEU A 75 -5.30 9.61 -0.47
CA LEU A 75 -6.04 8.47 -1.01
C LEU A 75 -7.16 8.00 -0.09
N GLY A 76 -7.33 8.64 1.07
CA GLY A 76 -8.40 8.30 2.00
C GLY A 76 -7.98 7.36 3.14
N PHE A 77 -6.69 7.12 3.29
CA PHE A 77 -6.21 6.32 4.42
C PHE A 77 -6.12 7.16 5.68
N ALA A 78 -6.30 6.53 6.82
CA ALA A 78 -6.15 7.15 8.13
C ALA A 78 -5.30 6.25 9.02
N PRO A 79 -4.57 6.83 9.99
CA PRO A 79 -3.82 6.01 10.94
C PRO A 79 -4.73 5.04 11.69
N THR A 80 -4.20 3.87 11.97
CA THR A 80 -4.92 2.83 12.70
C THR A 80 -3.99 2.18 13.72
N SER A 81 -4.51 1.19 14.43
CA SER A 81 -3.73 0.46 15.42
C SER A 81 -2.78 -0.54 14.73
N TRP A 82 -1.60 -0.75 15.33
CA TRP A 82 -0.70 -1.81 14.89
C TRP A 82 -1.37 -3.19 14.94
N GLU A 83 -2.35 -3.36 15.81
CA GLU A 83 -3.10 -4.62 15.92
C GLU A 83 -3.92 -4.91 14.67
N ALA A 84 -4.22 -3.89 13.87
CA ALA A 84 -4.94 -4.07 12.62
C ALA A 84 -4.05 -4.56 11.48
N ILE A 85 -2.74 -4.56 11.67
CA ILE A 85 -1.77 -4.92 10.64
C ILE A 85 -1.34 -6.38 10.79
N LYS A 86 -1.19 -7.08 9.67
CA LYS A 86 -0.74 -8.46 9.63
C LYS A 86 0.54 -8.62 10.46
N PRO A 87 0.58 -9.60 11.39
CA PRO A 87 1.71 -9.73 12.32
C PRO A 87 3.08 -9.83 11.64
N GLU A 88 3.17 -10.48 10.50
CA GLU A 88 4.43 -10.61 9.78
C GLU A 88 4.96 -9.25 9.31
N ILE A 89 4.07 -8.35 8.92
CA ILE A 89 4.46 -6.99 8.52
C ILE A 89 4.90 -6.19 9.75
N VAL A 90 4.18 -6.32 10.86
CA VAL A 90 4.57 -5.67 12.12
C VAL A 90 5.97 -6.11 12.53
N ALA A 91 6.26 -7.40 12.41
CA ALA A 91 7.57 -7.95 12.75
C ALA A 91 8.67 -7.37 11.86
N GLU A 92 8.42 -7.24 10.55
CA GLU A 92 9.38 -6.62 9.64
C GLU A 92 9.74 -5.21 10.08
N CYS A 93 8.74 -4.41 10.45
CA CYS A 93 8.97 -3.04 10.90
C CYS A 93 9.70 -2.99 12.24
N SER A 94 9.30 -3.79 13.21
CA SER A 94 9.90 -3.75 14.55
C SER A 94 11.34 -4.23 14.56
N GLN A 95 11.73 -5.03 13.59
CA GLN A 95 13.11 -5.54 13.46
C GLN A 95 13.94 -4.71 12.49
N CYS A 96 13.35 -3.70 11.86
CA CYS A 96 14.05 -2.88 10.87
C CYS A 96 15.00 -1.91 11.55
N GLU A 97 16.24 -1.87 11.08
CA GLU A 97 17.25 -0.96 11.62
C GLU A 97 16.90 0.51 11.39
N LEU A 98 16.05 0.78 10.41
CA LEU A 98 15.65 2.14 10.04
C LEU A 98 14.33 2.56 10.70
N TYR A 99 13.85 1.82 11.68
CA TYR A 99 12.55 2.07 12.30
C TYR A 99 12.37 3.51 12.75
N ASP A 100 13.34 4.03 13.49
CA ASP A 100 13.24 5.39 14.03
C ASP A 100 13.28 6.45 12.93
N GLU A 101 14.12 6.24 11.93
CA GLU A 101 14.24 7.18 10.80
C GLU A 101 13.03 7.11 9.89
N CYS A 102 12.51 5.93 9.68
CA CYS A 102 11.34 5.68 8.85
C CYS A 102 10.06 6.24 9.48
N ASN A 103 9.98 6.16 10.82
CA ASN A 103 8.81 6.59 11.58
C ASN A 103 7.51 5.99 10.99
N PRO A 104 7.40 4.64 10.95
CA PRO A 104 6.30 3.99 10.25
C PRO A 104 4.96 4.21 10.94
N VAL A 105 3.91 4.36 10.15
CA VAL A 105 2.55 4.60 10.63
C VAL A 105 1.62 3.54 10.03
N PRO A 106 0.96 2.73 10.85
CA PRO A 106 -0.06 1.80 10.35
C PRO A 106 -1.28 2.59 9.89
N MET A 107 -1.81 2.24 8.73
CA MET A 107 -2.92 2.95 8.12
C MET A 107 -3.93 1.99 7.54
N SER A 108 -5.19 2.44 7.47
CA SER A 108 -6.25 1.68 6.83
C SER A 108 -7.18 2.59 6.05
N LYS A 109 -7.80 2.00 5.04
CA LYS A 109 -8.86 2.64 4.26
C LYS A 109 -10.00 1.64 4.18
N GLY A 110 -11.22 2.08 4.54
CA GLY A 110 -12.39 1.23 4.47
C GLY A 110 -12.80 0.90 3.05
N SER A 111 -13.69 -0.06 2.90
CA SER A 111 -14.25 -0.40 1.60
C SER A 111 -14.93 0.82 0.98
N GLN A 112 -14.80 0.97 -0.35
CA GLN A 112 -15.47 2.06 -1.06
C GLN A 112 -16.98 2.02 -0.88
N GLU A 113 -17.53 0.83 -0.69
CA GLU A 113 -18.96 0.67 -0.46
C GLU A 113 -19.40 1.28 0.87
N SER A 114 -18.53 1.29 1.88
CA SER A 114 -18.85 1.82 3.19
C SER A 114 -18.86 3.35 3.24
N GLU A 115 -18.41 4.01 2.19
CA GLU A 115 -18.35 5.47 2.11
C GLU A 115 -19.68 6.10 1.71
N ARG A 116 -20.67 5.30 1.47
CA ARG A 116 -22.00 5.80 1.10
C ARG A 116 -22.89 6.03 2.32
#